data_36ac55d311ec5f1e6912dd69bc8cc726
#
_entry.id   36ac55d311ec5f1e6912dd69bc8cc726
#
_cell.length_a   1.000
_cell.length_b   1.000
_cell.length_c   1.000
_cell.angle_alpha   90.00
_cell.angle_beta   90.00
_cell.angle_gamma   90.00
#
_symmetry.space_group_name_H-M   'P 1'
#
loop_
_entity.id
_entity.type
_entity.pdbx_description
1 polymer ?
#
loop_
_entity_poly.entity_id
_entity_poly.type
_entity_poly.pdbx_seq_one_letter_code
_entity_poly.pdbx_strand_id
1 'polypeptide(L)'
;MNSSKAYSAATEKSPLASTTIPRRDPGEHDVQIEILFCGICHSDLHSVRNEWSEFMPTVYPIVPGHEIVGRVTKVGSAVTKYKPGDRVGVGCLVDSDRTCPNCQAGLENFCPNLTLTFNSPDKHLGGVTYGGYSDSIVVDERFVLSVPSNLDLAGAAPLLCAGITTYSPMRHWGVTKGKKVGVVGLGGLGHMGVKFARALGAHVVVFTTSPHKTEDALRLGAHEVVVSRDANAMQKHAGSFDFILDAVSAEHDVNAYINLLRLDGNLTLVGAPAKPLAVSAFSLIMGRRNLSGSNIGGLPETQEMLNFCGEHNITSDVEVIPIQKVNEAYERLLKSDVKYRFAIDLASLKSE
;
A
#
# COMPACT_ATOMS: atom_id res chain seq x y z
N MET A 1 10.59 -18.33 -22.81
CA MET A 1 9.79 -17.09 -22.58
C MET A 1 8.32 -17.42 -22.70
N ASN A 2 7.53 -17.14 -21.68
CA ASN A 2 6.09 -17.36 -21.69
C ASN A 2 5.38 -16.05 -22.06
N SER A 3 4.18 -16.18 -22.66
CA SER A 3 3.30 -15.04 -22.95
C SER A 3 2.27 -14.90 -21.84
N SER A 4 2.04 -13.69 -21.36
CA SER A 4 1.08 -13.38 -20.30
C SER A 4 0.09 -12.34 -20.80
N LYS A 5 -1.21 -12.59 -20.62
CA LYS A 5 -2.24 -11.58 -20.89
C LYS A 5 -2.16 -10.46 -19.85
N ALA A 6 -2.37 -9.22 -20.27
CA ALA A 6 -2.24 -8.06 -19.40
C ALA A 6 -3.11 -6.89 -19.88
N TYR A 7 -3.18 -5.85 -19.06
CA TYR A 7 -3.70 -4.55 -19.42
C TYR A 7 -2.58 -3.50 -19.31
N SER A 8 -2.38 -2.72 -20.36
CA SER A 8 -1.36 -1.69 -20.42
C SER A 8 -1.89 -0.35 -20.91
N ALA A 9 -1.24 0.73 -20.50
CA ALA A 9 -1.39 2.03 -21.13
C ALA A 9 -0.23 2.27 -22.10
N ALA A 10 -0.54 2.66 -23.31
CA ALA A 10 0.46 2.92 -24.36
C ALA A 10 1.10 4.32 -24.25
N THR A 11 0.42 5.25 -23.60
CA THR A 11 0.86 6.63 -23.33
C THR A 11 0.19 7.15 -22.06
N GLU A 12 0.62 8.29 -21.56
CA GLU A 12 0.01 8.98 -20.40
C GLU A 12 -1.49 9.32 -20.56
N LYS A 13 -1.96 9.38 -21.82
CA LYS A 13 -3.35 9.73 -22.17
C LYS A 13 -4.18 8.55 -22.63
N SER A 14 -3.55 7.39 -22.84
CA SER A 14 -4.24 6.18 -23.29
C SER A 14 -4.97 5.52 -22.13
N PRO A 15 -6.17 4.99 -22.34
CA PRO A 15 -6.78 4.08 -21.36
C PRO A 15 -5.94 2.79 -21.25
N LEU A 16 -6.08 2.11 -20.15
CA LEU A 16 -5.59 0.73 -20.02
C LEU A 16 -6.39 -0.17 -20.96
N ALA A 17 -5.69 -0.97 -21.75
CA ALA A 17 -6.29 -1.87 -22.74
C ALA A 17 -5.58 -3.24 -22.72
N SER A 18 -6.30 -4.25 -23.21
CA SER A 18 -5.80 -5.62 -23.34
C SER A 18 -4.54 -5.68 -24.19
N THR A 19 -3.58 -6.43 -23.74
CA THR A 19 -2.28 -6.65 -24.39
C THR A 19 -1.68 -7.99 -23.99
N THR A 20 -0.54 -8.30 -24.55
CA THR A 20 0.28 -9.46 -24.20
C THR A 20 1.68 -9.00 -23.88
N ILE A 21 2.24 -9.50 -22.79
CA ILE A 21 3.59 -9.18 -22.33
C ILE A 21 4.45 -10.45 -22.23
N PRO A 22 5.77 -10.35 -22.40
CA PRO A 22 6.67 -11.46 -22.14
C PRO A 22 6.85 -11.65 -20.61
N ARG A 23 6.94 -12.90 -20.18
CA ARG A 23 7.42 -13.29 -18.85
C ARG A 23 8.57 -14.27 -19.04
N ARG A 24 9.62 -14.16 -18.20
CA ARG A 24 10.71 -15.13 -18.21
C ARG A 24 10.25 -16.50 -17.73
N ASP A 25 10.97 -17.53 -18.13
CA ASP A 25 10.85 -18.82 -17.45
C ASP A 25 11.48 -18.72 -16.05
N PRO A 26 10.95 -19.43 -15.04
CA PRO A 26 11.54 -19.44 -13.71
C PRO A 26 12.99 -19.90 -13.72
N GLY A 27 13.91 -19.08 -13.17
CA GLY A 27 15.27 -19.48 -12.83
C GLY A 27 15.30 -20.33 -11.56
N GLU A 28 16.51 -20.68 -11.08
CA GLU A 28 16.70 -21.61 -9.96
C GLU A 28 16.01 -21.15 -8.67
N HIS A 29 15.98 -19.86 -8.39
CA HIS A 29 15.38 -19.28 -7.19
C HIS A 29 14.02 -18.59 -7.43
N ASP A 30 13.44 -18.76 -8.61
CA ASP A 30 12.22 -18.07 -8.99
C ASP A 30 10.96 -18.86 -8.64
N VAL A 31 9.91 -18.13 -8.34
CA VAL A 31 8.54 -18.62 -8.16
C VAL A 31 7.68 -18.02 -9.25
N GLN A 32 6.99 -18.86 -10.02
CA GLN A 32 5.96 -18.46 -10.97
C GLN A 32 4.61 -18.50 -10.29
N ILE A 33 3.88 -17.40 -10.40
CA ILE A 33 2.62 -17.16 -9.71
C ILE A 33 1.53 -16.88 -10.74
N GLU A 34 0.43 -17.64 -10.70
CA GLU A 34 -0.85 -17.25 -11.31
C GLU A 34 -1.44 -16.15 -10.43
N ILE A 35 -1.70 -14.97 -11.00
CA ILE A 35 -2.29 -13.85 -10.28
C ILE A 35 -3.79 -14.07 -10.23
N LEU A 36 -4.35 -14.10 -9.02
CA LEU A 36 -5.79 -14.27 -8.80
C LEU A 36 -6.46 -12.91 -8.60
N PHE A 37 -5.87 -12.05 -7.77
CA PHE A 37 -6.33 -10.69 -7.54
C PHE A 37 -5.18 -9.70 -7.55
N CYS A 38 -5.45 -8.48 -8.00
CA CYS A 38 -4.55 -7.35 -7.85
C CYS A 38 -5.33 -6.15 -7.35
N GLY A 39 -4.87 -5.53 -6.26
CA GLY A 39 -5.48 -4.30 -5.76
C GLY A 39 -5.20 -3.11 -6.68
N ILE A 40 -6.04 -2.09 -6.61
CA ILE A 40 -5.85 -0.80 -7.28
C ILE A 40 -5.40 0.23 -6.26
N CYS A 41 -4.26 0.87 -6.52
CA CYS A 41 -3.70 1.96 -5.74
C CYS A 41 -3.70 3.28 -6.53
N HIS A 42 -3.74 4.43 -5.82
CA HIS A 42 -3.49 5.72 -6.46
C HIS A 42 -2.13 5.78 -7.16
N SER A 43 -1.13 5.06 -6.65
CA SER A 43 0.19 4.98 -7.27
C SER A 43 0.16 4.37 -8.68
N ASP A 44 -0.73 3.41 -8.93
CA ASP A 44 -0.92 2.84 -10.27
C ASP A 44 -1.43 3.92 -11.23
N LEU A 45 -2.43 4.69 -10.81
CA LEU A 45 -3.02 5.77 -11.60
C LEU A 45 -2.01 6.91 -11.85
N HIS A 46 -1.30 7.35 -10.80
CA HIS A 46 -0.28 8.39 -10.94
C HIS A 46 0.83 7.98 -11.91
N SER A 47 1.27 6.72 -11.84
CA SER A 47 2.27 6.18 -12.77
C SER A 47 1.73 6.09 -14.19
N VAL A 48 0.51 5.55 -14.38
CA VAL A 48 -0.12 5.46 -15.72
C VAL A 48 -0.24 6.83 -16.38
N ARG A 49 -0.53 7.88 -15.61
CA ARG A 49 -0.67 9.27 -16.08
C ARG A 49 0.62 10.07 -16.07
N ASN A 50 1.75 9.46 -15.67
CA ASN A 50 3.05 10.10 -15.56
C ASN A 50 3.05 11.35 -14.65
N GLU A 51 2.18 11.37 -13.64
CA GLU A 51 2.03 12.52 -12.74
C GLU A 51 3.22 12.69 -11.77
N TRP A 52 4.05 11.66 -11.64
CA TRP A 52 5.30 11.67 -10.86
C TRP A 52 6.56 11.78 -11.72
N SER A 53 6.45 12.33 -12.93
CA SER A 53 7.55 12.42 -13.91
C SER A 53 8.82 13.08 -13.39
N GLU A 54 8.72 13.98 -12.40
CA GLU A 54 9.88 14.63 -11.78
C GLU A 54 10.72 13.66 -10.93
N PHE A 55 10.12 12.61 -10.38
CA PHE A 55 10.79 11.65 -9.47
C PHE A 55 10.89 10.26 -10.08
N MET A 56 9.83 9.82 -10.72
CA MET A 56 9.70 8.49 -11.32
C MET A 56 9.02 8.60 -12.69
N PRO A 57 9.76 9.00 -13.73
CA PRO A 57 9.21 9.08 -15.08
C PRO A 57 8.73 7.71 -15.56
N THR A 58 7.57 7.68 -16.21
CA THR A 58 6.96 6.44 -16.70
C THR A 58 7.52 6.05 -18.06
N VAL A 59 7.90 4.79 -18.20
CA VAL A 59 8.28 4.18 -19.47
C VAL A 59 7.06 3.44 -20.04
N TYR A 60 6.65 3.80 -21.25
CA TYR A 60 5.51 3.20 -21.94
C TYR A 60 5.93 2.13 -22.97
N PRO A 61 5.11 1.07 -23.20
CA PRO A 61 3.83 0.79 -22.51
C PRO A 61 4.05 0.35 -21.07
N ILE A 62 3.17 0.81 -20.17
CA ILE A 62 3.21 0.44 -18.75
C ILE A 62 2.13 -0.57 -18.41
N VAL A 63 2.46 -1.61 -17.65
CA VAL A 63 1.53 -2.53 -17.00
C VAL A 63 1.65 -2.31 -15.48
N PRO A 64 0.68 -1.63 -14.85
CA PRO A 64 0.74 -1.34 -13.42
C PRO A 64 0.34 -2.55 -12.55
N GLY A 65 0.20 -2.33 -11.23
CA GLY A 65 -0.24 -3.30 -10.25
C GLY A 65 0.90 -3.81 -9.38
N HIS A 66 0.82 -3.54 -8.09
CA HIS A 66 1.82 -3.89 -7.07
C HIS A 66 1.20 -4.44 -5.78
N GLU A 67 -0.04 -4.86 -5.85
CA GLU A 67 -0.81 -5.45 -4.75
C GLU A 67 -1.30 -6.83 -5.20
N ILE A 68 -0.36 -7.76 -5.43
CA ILE A 68 -0.61 -9.03 -6.10
C ILE A 68 -0.85 -10.14 -5.09
N VAL A 69 -1.95 -10.84 -5.20
CA VAL A 69 -2.14 -12.14 -4.54
C VAL A 69 -2.46 -13.22 -5.55
N GLY A 70 -1.91 -14.40 -5.34
CA GLY A 70 -2.03 -15.47 -6.31
C GLY A 70 -1.69 -16.85 -5.76
N ARG A 71 -1.47 -17.76 -6.69
CA ARG A 71 -1.11 -19.14 -6.40
C ARG A 71 0.17 -19.51 -7.14
N VAL A 72 1.07 -20.15 -6.44
CA VAL A 72 2.29 -20.72 -7.04
C VAL A 72 1.91 -21.78 -8.06
N THR A 73 2.42 -21.65 -9.28
CA THR A 73 2.22 -22.65 -10.36
C THR A 73 3.48 -23.45 -10.64
N LYS A 74 4.66 -22.82 -10.51
CA LYS A 74 5.94 -23.46 -10.74
C LYS A 74 7.01 -22.84 -9.85
N VAL A 75 8.00 -23.62 -9.45
CA VAL A 75 9.15 -23.16 -8.67
C VAL A 75 10.46 -23.61 -9.32
N GLY A 76 11.51 -22.82 -9.16
CA GLY A 76 12.86 -23.17 -9.57
C GLY A 76 13.46 -24.27 -8.69
N SER A 77 14.54 -24.89 -9.16
CA SER A 77 15.16 -26.07 -8.54
C SER A 77 15.76 -25.81 -7.15
N ALA A 78 16.12 -24.56 -6.84
CA ALA A 78 16.68 -24.16 -5.55
C ALA A 78 15.65 -23.50 -4.60
N VAL A 79 14.41 -23.33 -5.03
CA VAL A 79 13.33 -22.80 -4.18
C VAL A 79 12.99 -23.75 -3.06
N THR A 80 13.00 -23.29 -1.83
CA THR A 80 12.74 -24.09 -0.63
C THR A 80 11.53 -23.62 0.17
N LYS A 81 11.14 -22.36 0.02
CA LYS A 81 10.06 -21.74 0.82
C LYS A 81 8.67 -22.04 0.29
N TYR A 82 8.54 -22.33 -0.99
CA TYR A 82 7.25 -22.44 -1.67
C TYR A 82 7.15 -23.69 -2.54
N LYS A 83 5.92 -24.13 -2.77
CA LYS A 83 5.58 -25.22 -3.69
C LYS A 83 4.34 -24.87 -4.50
N PRO A 84 4.10 -25.53 -5.65
CA PRO A 84 2.87 -25.36 -6.42
C PRO A 84 1.61 -25.54 -5.55
N GLY A 85 0.67 -24.63 -5.71
CA GLY A 85 -0.57 -24.57 -4.95
C GLY A 85 -0.56 -23.62 -3.75
N ASP A 86 0.61 -23.20 -3.26
CA ASP A 86 0.71 -22.25 -2.15
C ASP A 86 0.10 -20.87 -2.50
N ARG A 87 -0.58 -20.27 -1.52
CA ARG A 87 -1.15 -18.93 -1.61
C ARG A 87 -0.09 -17.90 -1.25
N VAL A 88 0.20 -17.00 -2.16
CA VAL A 88 1.31 -16.06 -2.03
C VAL A 88 0.92 -14.65 -2.47
N GLY A 89 1.73 -13.68 -2.05
CA GLY A 89 1.62 -12.29 -2.47
C GLY A 89 2.95 -11.72 -2.94
N VAL A 90 2.87 -10.70 -3.79
CA VAL A 90 3.98 -9.85 -4.21
C VAL A 90 3.53 -8.41 -4.05
N GLY A 91 4.26 -7.65 -3.23
CA GLY A 91 3.98 -6.24 -2.99
C GLY A 91 4.68 -5.32 -3.98
N CYS A 92 5.15 -4.18 -3.47
CA CYS A 92 5.74 -3.12 -4.29
C CYS A 92 7.13 -3.44 -4.84
N LEU A 93 7.79 -4.51 -4.35
CA LEU A 93 9.19 -4.85 -4.60
C LEU A 93 9.33 -6.23 -5.24
N VAL A 94 10.19 -6.36 -6.24
CA VAL A 94 10.52 -7.66 -6.88
C VAL A 94 12.01 -7.97 -6.87
N ASP A 95 12.87 -7.00 -6.54
CA ASP A 95 14.31 -7.21 -6.34
C ASP A 95 14.97 -6.06 -5.57
N SER A 96 16.18 -6.27 -5.05
CA SER A 96 17.05 -5.28 -4.42
C SER A 96 18.52 -5.68 -4.64
N ASP A 97 19.48 -4.91 -4.13
CA ASP A 97 20.90 -5.33 -4.18
C ASP A 97 21.25 -6.41 -3.16
N ARG A 98 20.41 -6.60 -2.13
CA ARG A 98 20.49 -7.64 -1.08
C ARG A 98 21.72 -7.52 -0.16
N THR A 99 22.61 -6.57 -0.41
CA THR A 99 23.92 -6.45 0.25
C THR A 99 24.12 -5.15 1.00
N CYS A 100 23.37 -4.10 0.66
CA CYS A 100 23.47 -2.82 1.37
C CYS A 100 22.97 -2.94 2.84
N PRO A 101 23.37 -2.02 3.72
CA PRO A 101 22.95 -2.04 5.12
C PRO A 101 21.43 -2.10 5.30
N ASN A 102 20.67 -1.44 4.42
CA ASN A 102 19.21 -1.46 4.50
C ASN A 102 18.64 -2.86 4.20
N CYS A 103 19.12 -3.52 3.14
CA CYS A 103 18.73 -4.90 2.84
C CYS A 103 19.11 -5.89 3.96
N GLN A 104 20.29 -5.74 4.53
CA GLN A 104 20.73 -6.57 5.66
C GLN A 104 19.89 -6.35 6.93
N ALA A 105 19.30 -5.17 7.08
CA ALA A 105 18.40 -4.84 8.18
C ALA A 105 16.93 -5.24 7.90
N GLY A 106 16.62 -5.85 6.74
CA GLY A 106 15.24 -6.17 6.34
C GLY A 106 14.42 -4.94 5.95
N LEU A 107 15.10 -3.90 5.48
CA LEU A 107 14.53 -2.63 5.05
C LEU A 107 14.76 -2.43 3.53
N GLU A 108 14.42 -3.43 2.74
CA GLU A 108 14.64 -3.48 1.30
C GLU A 108 13.95 -2.31 0.56
N ASN A 109 12.86 -1.79 1.12
CA ASN A 109 12.15 -0.62 0.65
C ASN A 109 12.98 0.68 0.62
N PHE A 110 14.10 0.70 1.34
CA PHE A 110 15.09 1.79 1.34
C PHE A 110 16.40 1.42 0.62
N CYS A 111 16.42 0.33 -0.13
CA CYS A 111 17.58 -0.06 -0.94
C CYS A 111 17.80 0.95 -2.07
N PRO A 112 19.03 1.49 -2.26
CA PRO A 112 19.31 2.41 -3.35
C PRO A 112 19.19 1.75 -4.75
N ASN A 113 19.27 0.42 -4.83
CA ASN A 113 19.14 -0.37 -6.06
C ASN A 113 17.85 -1.21 -6.05
N LEU A 114 16.80 -0.67 -5.46
CA LEU A 114 15.49 -1.28 -5.41
C LEU A 114 14.90 -1.47 -6.82
N THR A 115 14.28 -2.63 -7.06
CA THR A 115 13.48 -2.88 -8.25
C THR A 115 12.01 -2.98 -7.86
N LEU A 116 11.21 -2.04 -8.34
CA LEU A 116 9.76 -2.04 -8.13
C LEU A 116 9.07 -3.09 -9.01
N THR A 117 7.87 -3.47 -8.60
CA THR A 117 7.06 -4.50 -9.27
C THR A 117 6.68 -4.11 -10.71
N PHE A 118 6.60 -2.80 -10.97
CA PHE A 118 6.43 -2.26 -12.32
C PHE A 118 7.24 -0.97 -12.52
N ASN A 119 7.50 -0.61 -13.77
CA ASN A 119 8.17 0.63 -14.19
C ASN A 119 9.61 0.80 -13.63
N SER A 120 10.28 -0.28 -13.27
CA SER A 120 11.70 -0.27 -12.90
C SER A 120 12.52 -1.00 -13.96
N PRO A 121 13.82 -0.70 -14.12
CA PRO A 121 14.68 -1.44 -15.04
C PRO A 121 14.60 -2.95 -14.76
N ASP A 122 14.23 -3.73 -15.78
CA ASP A 122 14.19 -5.19 -15.69
C ASP A 122 15.57 -5.77 -15.97
N LYS A 123 16.19 -6.36 -14.95
CA LYS A 123 17.53 -6.97 -15.02
C LYS A 123 17.55 -8.29 -15.82
N HIS A 124 16.38 -8.90 -16.09
CA HIS A 124 16.27 -10.21 -16.71
C HIS A 124 15.90 -10.16 -18.19
N LEU A 125 14.92 -9.33 -18.55
CA LEU A 125 14.42 -9.22 -19.92
C LEU A 125 14.84 -7.93 -20.61
N GLY A 126 15.43 -6.98 -19.86
CA GLY A 126 15.64 -5.62 -20.33
C GLY A 126 14.34 -4.83 -20.38
N GLY A 127 14.43 -3.53 -20.70
CA GLY A 127 13.28 -2.63 -20.60
C GLY A 127 12.88 -2.39 -19.16
N VAL A 128 11.58 -2.52 -18.86
CA VAL A 128 11.03 -2.27 -17.51
C VAL A 128 10.20 -3.44 -17.00
N THR A 129 10.11 -3.56 -15.68
CA THR A 129 9.24 -4.52 -15.00
C THR A 129 7.76 -4.22 -15.30
N TYR A 130 6.95 -5.28 -15.40
CA TYR A 130 5.52 -5.24 -15.61
C TYR A 130 4.78 -5.80 -14.40
N GLY A 131 3.76 -5.08 -13.94
CA GLY A 131 3.02 -5.36 -12.71
C GLY A 131 1.93 -6.42 -12.81
N GLY A 132 1.05 -6.36 -11.83
CA GLY A 132 0.03 -7.36 -11.55
C GLY A 132 -1.27 -7.21 -12.33
N TYR A 133 -1.41 -6.20 -13.20
CA TYR A 133 -2.55 -6.18 -14.13
C TYR A 133 -2.28 -7.16 -15.28
N SER A 134 -1.93 -8.37 -14.91
CA SER A 134 -1.58 -9.48 -15.80
C SER A 134 -1.96 -10.82 -15.14
N ASP A 135 -2.00 -11.87 -15.93
CA ASP A 135 -2.39 -13.21 -15.45
C ASP A 135 -1.29 -13.95 -14.69
N SER A 136 -0.02 -13.54 -14.86
CA SER A 136 1.09 -14.19 -14.17
C SER A 136 2.27 -13.26 -13.89
N ILE A 137 3.10 -13.65 -12.91
CA ILE A 137 4.37 -13.00 -12.60
C ILE A 137 5.43 -14.05 -12.21
N VAL A 138 6.71 -13.75 -12.46
CA VAL A 138 7.84 -14.58 -12.03
C VAL A 138 8.77 -13.71 -11.17
N VAL A 139 9.00 -14.14 -9.92
CA VAL A 139 9.72 -13.37 -8.90
C VAL A 139 10.64 -14.29 -8.10
N ASP A 140 11.82 -13.81 -7.71
CA ASP A 140 12.70 -14.51 -6.78
C ASP A 140 11.98 -14.79 -5.45
N GLU A 141 12.14 -16.01 -4.89
CA GLU A 141 11.43 -16.45 -3.68
C GLU A 141 11.59 -15.52 -2.47
N ARG A 142 12.64 -14.69 -2.43
CA ARG A 142 12.89 -13.73 -1.36
C ARG A 142 11.91 -12.57 -1.36
N PHE A 143 11.31 -12.25 -2.52
CA PHE A 143 10.34 -11.18 -2.69
C PHE A 143 8.89 -11.69 -2.74
N VAL A 144 8.69 -12.96 -2.49
CA VAL A 144 7.38 -13.61 -2.38
C VAL A 144 7.01 -13.72 -0.90
N LEU A 145 5.75 -13.45 -0.59
CA LEU A 145 5.19 -13.44 0.76
C LEU A 145 4.11 -14.51 0.89
N SER A 146 4.06 -15.18 2.04
CA SER A 146 2.99 -16.15 2.34
C SER A 146 1.71 -15.42 2.75
N VAL A 147 0.59 -15.75 2.14
CA VAL A 147 -0.73 -15.22 2.51
C VAL A 147 -1.47 -16.23 3.39
N PRO A 148 -1.86 -15.85 4.64
CA PRO A 148 -2.59 -16.72 5.54
C PRO A 148 -3.86 -17.30 4.91
N SER A 149 -4.10 -18.58 5.15
CA SER A 149 -5.16 -19.36 4.47
C SER A 149 -6.58 -18.93 4.85
N ASN A 150 -6.76 -18.27 6.00
CA ASN A 150 -8.05 -17.78 6.48
C ASN A 150 -8.43 -16.41 5.89
N LEU A 151 -7.50 -15.70 5.24
CA LEU A 151 -7.81 -14.41 4.65
C LEU A 151 -8.49 -14.55 3.29
N ASP A 152 -9.50 -13.71 3.05
CA ASP A 152 -10.04 -13.49 1.72
C ASP A 152 -8.97 -12.88 0.81
N LEU A 153 -8.75 -13.45 -0.37
CA LEU A 153 -7.65 -13.04 -1.25
C LEU A 153 -7.87 -11.64 -1.85
N ALA A 154 -9.11 -11.31 -2.21
CA ALA A 154 -9.40 -9.99 -2.76
C ALA A 154 -9.11 -8.89 -1.72
N GLY A 155 -9.55 -9.11 -0.48
CA GLY A 155 -9.28 -8.19 0.64
C GLY A 155 -7.82 -8.22 1.11
N ALA A 156 -7.07 -9.30 0.84
CA ALA A 156 -5.67 -9.41 1.19
C ALA A 156 -4.75 -8.66 0.20
N ALA A 157 -5.14 -8.50 -1.06
CA ALA A 157 -4.32 -7.83 -2.06
C ALA A 157 -3.88 -6.41 -1.63
N PRO A 158 -4.76 -5.50 -1.18
CA PRO A 158 -4.34 -4.17 -0.75
C PRO A 158 -3.48 -4.14 0.52
N LEU A 159 -3.40 -5.24 1.29
CA LEU A 159 -2.50 -5.32 2.45
C LEU A 159 -1.03 -5.14 2.03
N LEU A 160 -0.68 -5.55 0.82
CA LEU A 160 0.68 -5.52 0.28
C LEU A 160 1.19 -4.11 -0.08
N CYS A 161 0.31 -3.10 -0.04
CA CYS A 161 0.67 -1.69 -0.16
C CYS A 161 0.02 -0.87 0.96
N ALA A 162 -1.31 -0.68 0.94
CA ALA A 162 -2.01 0.12 1.95
C ALA A 162 -1.87 -0.47 3.36
N GLY A 163 -1.87 -1.79 3.49
CA GLY A 163 -1.66 -2.48 4.76
C GLY A 163 -0.29 -2.16 5.35
N ILE A 164 0.77 -2.54 4.65
CA ILE A 164 2.15 -2.35 5.15
C ILE A 164 2.49 -0.87 5.35
N THR A 165 2.04 0.02 4.46
CA THR A 165 2.27 1.47 4.58
C THR A 165 1.71 2.06 5.88
N THR A 166 0.61 1.51 6.38
CA THR A 166 -0.01 1.99 7.62
C THR A 166 0.45 1.21 8.86
N TYR A 167 0.83 -0.05 8.70
CA TYR A 167 1.32 -0.91 9.78
C TYR A 167 2.75 -0.55 10.20
N SER A 168 3.67 -0.41 9.24
CA SER A 168 5.09 -0.15 9.48
C SER A 168 5.35 1.04 10.41
N PRO A 169 4.82 2.25 10.17
CA PRO A 169 5.07 3.37 11.08
C PRO A 169 4.46 3.17 12.47
N MET A 170 3.33 2.45 12.58
CA MET A 170 2.76 2.15 13.90
C MET A 170 3.67 1.22 14.70
N ARG A 171 4.27 0.23 14.07
CA ARG A 171 5.24 -0.67 14.71
C ARG A 171 6.51 0.08 15.08
N HIS A 172 7.06 0.86 14.15
CA HIS A 172 8.29 1.65 14.37
C HIS A 172 8.15 2.61 15.56
N TRP A 173 7.01 3.30 15.67
CA TRP A 173 6.77 4.27 16.74
C TRP A 173 6.09 3.67 17.97
N GLY A 174 6.05 2.35 18.07
CA GLY A 174 5.64 1.63 19.27
C GLY A 174 4.16 1.84 19.65
N VAL A 175 3.28 1.85 18.64
CA VAL A 175 1.83 1.84 18.88
C VAL A 175 1.43 0.52 19.52
N THR A 176 0.86 0.59 20.71
CA THR A 176 0.45 -0.56 21.52
C THR A 176 -0.79 -0.22 22.34
N LYS A 177 -1.26 -1.18 23.14
CA LYS A 177 -2.36 -0.99 24.08
C LYS A 177 -2.11 0.22 25.00
N GLY A 178 -3.12 1.05 25.15
CA GLY A 178 -3.09 2.25 25.99
C GLY A 178 -2.58 3.52 25.30
N LYS A 179 -2.07 3.42 24.09
CA LYS A 179 -1.69 4.59 23.28
C LYS A 179 -2.90 5.25 22.65
N LYS A 180 -2.90 6.58 22.55
CA LYS A 180 -3.91 7.34 21.81
C LYS A 180 -3.37 7.64 20.41
N VAL A 181 -4.09 7.16 19.41
CA VAL A 181 -3.69 7.23 17.99
C VAL A 181 -4.69 8.04 17.20
N GLY A 182 -4.19 9.01 16.46
CA GLY A 182 -4.97 9.76 15.46
C GLY A 182 -4.76 9.16 14.06
N VAL A 183 -5.83 9.07 13.28
CA VAL A 183 -5.76 8.74 11.86
C VAL A 183 -6.39 9.89 11.09
N VAL A 184 -5.58 10.57 10.28
CA VAL A 184 -6.03 11.72 9.48
C VAL A 184 -6.38 11.24 8.08
N GLY A 185 -7.65 11.44 7.71
CA GLY A 185 -8.21 10.97 6.44
C GLY A 185 -8.75 9.53 6.54
N LEU A 186 -9.94 9.32 6.00
CA LEU A 186 -10.59 8.01 5.91
C LEU A 186 -10.80 7.65 4.44
N GLY A 187 -9.78 7.10 3.86
CA GLY A 187 -9.70 6.59 2.48
C GLY A 187 -8.99 5.24 2.44
N GLY A 188 -8.37 4.91 1.31
CA GLY A 188 -7.70 3.62 1.08
C GLY A 188 -6.60 3.27 2.09
N LEU A 189 -5.80 4.26 2.53
CA LEU A 189 -4.82 4.09 3.61
C LEU A 189 -5.47 4.20 4.99
N GLY A 190 -6.24 5.26 5.23
CA GLY A 190 -6.77 5.56 6.56
C GLY A 190 -7.65 4.46 7.13
N HIS A 191 -8.48 3.76 6.31
CA HIS A 191 -9.28 2.65 6.82
C HIS A 191 -8.43 1.48 7.34
N MET A 192 -7.29 1.18 6.69
CA MET A 192 -6.32 0.21 7.20
C MET A 192 -5.65 0.70 8.48
N GLY A 193 -5.27 1.99 8.52
CA GLY A 193 -4.74 2.62 9.73
C GLY A 193 -5.65 2.48 10.93
N VAL A 194 -6.97 2.68 10.76
CA VAL A 194 -7.96 2.47 11.83
C VAL A 194 -7.99 1.01 12.29
N LYS A 195 -8.06 0.05 11.35
CA LYS A 195 -8.10 -1.39 11.66
C LYS A 195 -6.86 -1.83 12.43
N PHE A 196 -5.66 -1.42 11.98
CA PHE A 196 -4.41 -1.78 12.65
C PHE A 196 -4.26 -1.13 14.02
N ALA A 197 -4.51 0.18 14.15
CA ALA A 197 -4.43 0.85 15.44
C ALA A 197 -5.39 0.21 16.46
N ARG A 198 -6.59 -0.15 16.02
CA ARG A 198 -7.58 -0.86 16.85
C ARG A 198 -7.08 -2.24 17.28
N ALA A 199 -6.55 -3.03 16.35
CA ALA A 199 -6.05 -4.37 16.63
C ALA A 199 -4.80 -4.37 17.54
N LEU A 200 -3.95 -3.33 17.42
CA LEU A 200 -2.82 -3.09 18.32
C LEU A 200 -3.25 -2.63 19.73
N GLY A 201 -4.55 -2.44 19.97
CA GLY A 201 -5.11 -2.09 21.28
C GLY A 201 -5.07 -0.60 21.61
N ALA A 202 -4.82 0.28 20.66
CA ALA A 202 -4.80 1.71 20.85
C ALA A 202 -6.21 2.30 20.95
N HIS A 203 -6.33 3.47 21.60
CA HIS A 203 -7.53 4.32 21.51
C HIS A 203 -7.46 5.12 20.21
N VAL A 204 -8.37 4.87 19.29
CA VAL A 204 -8.32 5.37 17.92
C VAL A 204 -9.28 6.53 17.72
N VAL A 205 -8.77 7.67 17.23
CA VAL A 205 -9.53 8.85 16.84
C VAL A 205 -9.33 9.12 15.36
N VAL A 206 -10.41 9.20 14.60
CA VAL A 206 -10.36 9.53 13.17
C VAL A 206 -10.64 11.01 12.96
N PHE A 207 -9.77 11.67 12.19
CA PHE A 207 -9.98 13.04 11.72
C PHE A 207 -10.47 13.02 10.27
N THR A 208 -11.61 13.64 10.04
CA THR A 208 -12.20 13.72 8.69
C THR A 208 -12.81 15.10 8.45
N THR A 209 -12.76 15.57 7.21
CA THR A 209 -13.49 16.78 6.80
C THR A 209 -14.98 16.49 6.48
N SER A 210 -15.36 15.22 6.44
CA SER A 210 -16.64 14.73 5.92
C SER A 210 -17.46 14.05 7.02
N PRO A 211 -18.48 14.72 7.62
CA PRO A 211 -19.30 14.18 8.71
C PRO A 211 -19.98 12.85 8.37
N HIS A 212 -20.34 12.63 7.11
CA HIS A 212 -20.98 11.40 6.63
C HIS A 212 -20.10 10.15 6.74
N LYS A 213 -18.79 10.29 6.99
CA LYS A 213 -17.85 9.19 7.21
C LYS A 213 -17.82 8.70 8.66
N THR A 214 -18.56 9.34 9.57
CA THR A 214 -18.53 9.02 11.01
C THR A 214 -18.95 7.57 11.29
N GLU A 215 -20.06 7.13 10.72
CA GLU A 215 -20.57 5.77 10.91
C GLU A 215 -19.57 4.71 10.41
N ASP A 216 -19.00 4.94 9.23
CA ASP A 216 -17.98 4.04 8.67
C ASP A 216 -16.72 3.98 9.54
N ALA A 217 -16.25 5.11 10.06
CA ALA A 217 -15.08 5.14 10.93
C ALA A 217 -15.30 4.33 12.21
N LEU A 218 -16.46 4.47 12.83
CA LEU A 218 -16.85 3.69 14.03
C LEU A 218 -16.96 2.20 13.70
N ARG A 219 -17.58 1.84 12.58
CA ARG A 219 -17.67 0.45 12.09
C ARG A 219 -16.30 -0.18 11.89
N LEU A 220 -15.32 0.58 11.38
CA LEU A 220 -13.93 0.13 11.16
C LEU A 220 -13.15 -0.04 12.46
N GLY A 221 -13.65 0.48 13.59
CA GLY A 221 -13.03 0.31 14.91
C GLY A 221 -12.53 1.60 15.56
N ALA A 222 -12.82 2.79 15.00
CA ALA A 222 -12.53 4.04 15.68
C ALA A 222 -13.36 4.15 16.97
N HIS A 223 -12.80 4.78 18.00
CA HIS A 223 -13.50 5.08 19.23
C HIS A 223 -14.17 6.45 19.17
N GLU A 224 -13.55 7.37 18.44
CA GLU A 224 -14.01 8.74 18.28
C GLU A 224 -13.81 9.21 16.84
N VAL A 225 -14.65 10.14 16.40
CA VAL A 225 -14.49 10.82 15.11
C VAL A 225 -14.57 12.33 15.34
N VAL A 226 -13.58 13.03 14.80
CA VAL A 226 -13.49 14.49 14.88
C VAL A 226 -13.63 15.07 13.47
N VAL A 227 -14.59 15.95 13.29
CA VAL A 227 -14.70 16.73 12.05
C VAL A 227 -13.66 17.85 12.13
N SER A 228 -12.58 17.73 11.34
CA SER A 228 -11.39 18.58 11.45
C SER A 228 -11.62 20.07 11.10
N ARG A 229 -12.77 20.40 10.51
CA ARG A 229 -13.19 21.79 10.28
C ARG A 229 -13.77 22.47 11.53
N ASP A 230 -14.10 21.70 12.58
CA ASP A 230 -14.53 22.22 13.86
C ASP A 230 -13.33 22.44 14.77
N ALA A 231 -12.90 23.70 14.86
CA ALA A 231 -11.74 24.09 15.66
C ALA A 231 -11.92 23.77 17.15
N ASN A 232 -13.14 23.86 17.67
CA ASN A 232 -13.44 23.54 19.07
C ASN A 232 -13.33 22.05 19.34
N ALA A 233 -13.78 21.20 18.39
CA ALA A 233 -13.62 19.76 18.49
C ALA A 233 -12.13 19.36 18.43
N MET A 234 -11.36 19.98 17.54
CA MET A 234 -9.90 19.78 17.45
C MET A 234 -9.19 20.19 18.74
N GLN A 235 -9.50 21.37 19.28
CA GLN A 235 -8.86 21.90 20.49
C GLN A 235 -9.05 21.00 21.73
N LYS A 236 -10.14 20.27 21.85
CA LYS A 236 -10.36 19.29 22.94
C LYS A 236 -9.29 18.19 22.99
N HIS A 237 -8.62 17.95 21.87
CA HIS A 237 -7.60 16.93 21.75
C HIS A 237 -6.16 17.48 21.81
N ALA A 238 -5.97 18.78 22.03
CA ALA A 238 -4.64 19.39 22.07
C ALA A 238 -3.71 18.67 23.06
N GLY A 239 -2.49 18.35 22.62
CA GLY A 239 -1.45 17.76 23.46
C GLY A 239 -1.77 16.35 23.99
N SER A 240 -2.62 15.55 23.32
CA SER A 240 -3.09 14.29 23.86
C SER A 240 -2.68 13.03 23.10
N PHE A 241 -2.22 13.13 21.83
CA PHE A 241 -1.90 11.96 21.02
C PHE A 241 -0.46 11.49 21.20
N ASP A 242 -0.29 10.19 21.31
CA ASP A 242 1.02 9.51 21.26
C ASP A 242 1.54 9.45 19.83
N PHE A 243 0.65 9.14 18.89
CA PHE A 243 0.96 8.93 17.48
C PHE A 243 -0.19 9.43 16.60
N ILE A 244 0.14 10.04 15.48
CA ILE A 244 -0.81 10.41 14.45
C ILE A 244 -0.31 9.88 13.10
N LEU A 245 -1.17 9.12 12.41
CA LEU A 245 -0.95 8.69 11.03
C LEU A 245 -1.64 9.66 10.10
N ASP A 246 -0.89 10.35 9.25
CA ASP A 246 -1.44 11.27 8.26
C ASP A 246 -1.45 10.60 6.87
N ALA A 247 -2.66 10.20 6.45
CA ALA A 247 -2.93 9.50 5.19
C ALA A 247 -3.53 10.42 4.10
N VAL A 248 -3.38 11.73 4.26
CA VAL A 248 -3.97 12.72 3.34
C VAL A 248 -2.98 13.13 2.27
N SER A 249 -3.35 12.95 0.99
CA SER A 249 -2.56 13.43 -0.15
C SER A 249 -3.03 14.79 -0.70
N ALA A 250 -4.13 15.34 -0.18
CA ALA A 250 -4.56 16.70 -0.50
C ALA A 250 -3.79 17.75 0.34
N GLU A 251 -3.75 18.97 -0.15
CA GLU A 251 -3.18 20.10 0.59
C GLU A 251 -3.97 20.34 1.90
N HIS A 252 -3.28 20.40 3.03
CA HIS A 252 -3.88 20.63 4.35
C HIS A 252 -2.86 21.24 5.32
N ASP A 253 -3.34 21.79 6.44
CA ASP A 253 -2.47 22.32 7.51
C ASP A 253 -2.03 21.18 8.47
N VAL A 254 -0.82 20.69 8.26
CA VAL A 254 -0.22 19.65 9.11
C VAL A 254 0.02 20.14 10.55
N ASN A 255 0.21 21.46 10.78
CA ASN A 255 0.44 22.01 12.11
C ASN A 255 -0.79 21.85 13.02
N ALA A 256 -1.99 21.88 12.45
CA ALA A 256 -3.21 21.61 13.20
C ALA A 256 -3.17 20.24 13.89
N TYR A 257 -2.57 19.24 13.24
CA TYR A 257 -2.42 17.89 13.79
C TYR A 257 -1.17 17.74 14.65
N ILE A 258 -0.03 18.34 14.29
CA ILE A 258 1.18 18.36 15.12
C ILE A 258 0.87 18.93 16.51
N ASN A 259 0.02 19.96 16.60
CA ASN A 259 -0.36 20.56 17.88
C ASN A 259 -1.27 19.68 18.75
N LEU A 260 -1.82 18.61 18.21
CA LEU A 260 -2.55 17.60 18.97
C LEU A 260 -1.63 16.58 19.65
N LEU A 261 -0.38 16.46 19.20
CA LEU A 261 0.60 15.55 19.80
C LEU A 261 0.95 16.01 21.21
N ARG A 262 1.07 15.04 22.13
CA ARG A 262 1.65 15.25 23.45
C ARG A 262 3.16 15.49 23.37
N LEU A 263 3.80 15.69 24.53
CA LEU A 263 5.26 15.65 24.64
C LEU A 263 5.80 14.34 24.08
N ASP A 264 6.84 14.43 23.22
CA ASP A 264 7.48 13.30 22.52
C ASP A 264 6.56 12.52 21.55
N GLY A 265 5.36 13.02 21.28
CA GLY A 265 4.48 12.41 20.29
C GLY A 265 5.03 12.51 18.87
N ASN A 266 4.59 11.62 17.99
CA ASN A 266 5.01 11.59 16.60
C ASN A 266 3.83 11.67 15.63
N LEU A 267 3.99 12.46 14.55
CA LEU A 267 3.13 12.42 13.38
C LEU A 267 3.92 11.83 12.23
N THR A 268 3.38 10.77 11.61
CA THR A 268 4.00 10.17 10.42
C THR A 268 3.15 10.43 9.18
N LEU A 269 3.79 10.99 8.16
CA LEU A 269 3.22 11.19 6.84
C LEU A 269 3.32 9.89 6.02
N VAL A 270 2.21 9.43 5.49
CA VAL A 270 2.12 8.33 4.51
C VAL A 270 1.30 8.76 3.28
N GLY A 271 0.60 9.88 3.34
CA GLY A 271 0.05 10.57 2.18
C GLY A 271 1.12 11.42 1.49
N ALA A 272 1.02 11.61 0.19
CA ALA A 272 1.98 12.36 -0.63
C ALA A 272 1.28 13.56 -1.31
N PRO A 273 1.15 14.72 -0.64
CA PRO A 273 0.62 15.93 -1.27
C PRO A 273 1.53 16.41 -2.40
N ALA A 274 0.93 16.92 -3.47
CA ALA A 274 1.68 17.44 -4.63
C ALA A 274 2.55 18.68 -4.30
N LYS A 275 2.16 19.45 -3.27
CA LYS A 275 2.93 20.61 -2.82
C LYS A 275 3.58 20.33 -1.46
N PRO A 276 4.78 20.92 -1.19
CA PRO A 276 5.41 20.83 0.11
C PRO A 276 4.50 21.32 1.24
N LEU A 277 4.49 20.61 2.36
CA LEU A 277 3.78 21.03 3.57
C LEU A 277 4.60 22.06 4.34
N ALA A 278 3.96 23.16 4.72
CA ALA A 278 4.58 24.19 5.56
C ALA A 278 4.53 23.75 7.05
N VAL A 279 5.69 23.54 7.66
CA VAL A 279 5.81 23.12 9.06
C VAL A 279 6.34 24.27 9.92
N SER A 280 5.61 24.64 10.98
CA SER A 280 6.05 25.61 11.97
C SER A 280 7.06 24.97 12.94
N ALA A 281 8.26 25.53 13.02
CA ALA A 281 9.28 25.09 13.97
C ALA A 281 8.77 25.08 15.43
N PHE A 282 7.98 26.09 15.83
CA PHE A 282 7.45 26.17 17.19
C PHE A 282 6.45 25.06 17.50
N SER A 283 5.69 24.56 16.51
CA SER A 283 4.81 23.40 16.70
C SER A 283 5.57 22.15 17.12
N LEU A 284 6.83 22.01 16.71
CA LEU A 284 7.73 20.90 17.10
C LEU A 284 8.47 21.21 18.40
N ILE A 285 9.15 22.35 18.48
CA ILE A 285 10.06 22.72 19.58
C ILE A 285 9.33 22.73 20.93
N MET A 286 8.15 23.36 21.01
CA MET A 286 7.44 23.57 22.28
C MET A 286 6.94 22.29 22.96
N GLY A 287 6.85 21.18 22.22
CA GLY A 287 6.41 19.89 22.76
C GLY A 287 7.41 18.75 22.49
N ARG A 288 8.64 19.07 22.02
CA ARG A 288 9.63 18.06 21.59
C ARG A 288 8.96 16.98 20.69
N ARG A 289 8.10 17.46 19.77
CA ARG A 289 7.29 16.62 18.90
C ARG A 289 8.08 16.19 17.67
N ASN A 290 7.72 15.06 17.12
CA ASN A 290 8.37 14.49 15.95
C ASN A 290 7.45 14.54 14.73
N LEU A 291 8.02 14.88 13.59
CA LEU A 291 7.41 14.72 12.27
C LEU A 291 8.28 13.78 11.46
N SER A 292 7.70 12.72 10.95
CA SER A 292 8.41 11.69 10.20
C SER A 292 7.65 11.30 8.94
N GLY A 293 8.32 10.58 8.04
CA GLY A 293 7.73 9.90 6.90
C GLY A 293 7.92 8.41 6.99
N SER A 294 7.09 7.64 6.30
CA SER A 294 7.22 6.20 6.16
C SER A 294 6.87 5.79 4.74
N ASN A 295 7.66 4.89 4.17
CA ASN A 295 7.47 4.39 2.82
C ASN A 295 7.30 2.87 2.85
N ILE A 296 6.07 2.38 2.62
CA ILE A 296 5.77 0.94 2.66
C ILE A 296 6.45 0.25 3.86
N GLY A 297 7.03 -0.94 3.68
CA GLY A 297 7.85 -1.64 4.66
C GLY A 297 8.74 -2.66 3.98
N GLY A 298 9.76 -3.16 4.69
CA GLY A 298 10.62 -4.23 4.22
C GLY A 298 9.89 -5.58 4.17
N LEU A 299 10.51 -6.56 3.54
CA LEU A 299 9.88 -7.89 3.35
C LEU A 299 9.60 -8.62 4.66
N PRO A 300 10.53 -8.65 5.66
CA PRO A 300 10.24 -9.28 6.94
C PRO A 300 9.06 -8.64 7.68
N GLU A 301 8.98 -7.31 7.67
CA GLU A 301 7.90 -6.57 8.31
C GLU A 301 6.57 -6.74 7.56
N THR A 302 6.62 -6.83 6.24
CA THR A 302 5.41 -7.11 5.43
C THR A 302 4.90 -8.52 5.71
N GLN A 303 5.78 -9.51 5.89
CA GLN A 303 5.35 -10.86 6.29
C GLN A 303 4.80 -10.87 7.73
N GLU A 304 5.41 -10.13 8.66
CA GLU A 304 4.88 -9.96 10.02
C GLU A 304 3.46 -9.37 9.97
N MET A 305 3.26 -8.32 9.19
CA MET A 305 1.95 -7.69 8.99
C MET A 305 0.91 -8.67 8.44
N LEU A 306 1.26 -9.49 7.44
CA LEU A 306 0.34 -10.50 6.90
C LEU A 306 -0.02 -11.56 7.94
N ASN A 307 0.94 -12.01 8.74
CA ASN A 307 0.71 -12.95 9.84
C ASN A 307 -0.23 -12.33 10.90
N PHE A 308 0.03 -11.08 11.29
CA PHE A 308 -0.83 -10.32 12.18
C PHE A 308 -2.26 -10.17 11.62
N CYS A 309 -2.39 -9.93 10.32
CA CYS A 309 -3.70 -9.91 9.66
C CYS A 309 -4.40 -11.27 9.75
N GLY A 310 -3.67 -12.37 9.58
CA GLY A 310 -4.20 -13.73 9.74
C GLY A 310 -4.70 -13.98 11.17
N GLU A 311 -3.91 -13.62 12.18
CA GLU A 311 -4.25 -13.78 13.60
C GLU A 311 -5.47 -12.97 14.02
N HIS A 312 -5.63 -11.76 13.48
CA HIS A 312 -6.72 -10.84 13.81
C HIS A 312 -7.85 -10.81 12.80
N ASN A 313 -7.78 -11.63 11.74
CA ASN A 313 -8.74 -11.68 10.63
C ASN A 313 -8.98 -10.31 9.99
N ILE A 314 -7.89 -9.60 9.69
CA ILE A 314 -7.92 -8.26 9.10
C ILE A 314 -7.69 -8.34 7.60
N THR A 315 -8.60 -7.77 6.81
CA THR A 315 -8.45 -7.53 5.38
C THR A 315 -8.88 -6.09 5.05
N SER A 316 -8.54 -5.63 3.86
CA SER A 316 -9.09 -4.39 3.33
C SER A 316 -10.58 -4.55 2.96
N ASP A 317 -11.37 -3.49 3.12
CA ASP A 317 -12.72 -3.44 2.55
C ASP A 317 -12.58 -3.17 1.05
N VAL A 318 -13.04 -4.10 0.22
CA VAL A 318 -12.84 -4.06 -1.24
C VAL A 318 -14.14 -4.20 -2.02
N GLU A 319 -14.19 -3.53 -3.16
CA GLU A 319 -15.10 -3.82 -4.25
C GLU A 319 -14.33 -4.61 -5.31
N VAL A 320 -14.79 -5.82 -5.61
CA VAL A 320 -14.18 -6.68 -6.63
C VAL A 320 -14.73 -6.33 -8.01
N ILE A 321 -13.83 -6.11 -8.97
CA ILE A 321 -14.18 -5.75 -10.33
C ILE A 321 -13.47 -6.65 -11.35
N PRO A 322 -14.06 -6.89 -12.55
CA PRO A 322 -13.30 -7.46 -13.64
C PRO A 322 -12.33 -6.43 -14.22
N ILE A 323 -11.22 -6.88 -14.83
CA ILE A 323 -10.16 -5.98 -15.32
C ILE A 323 -10.68 -5.01 -16.39
N GLN A 324 -11.70 -5.38 -17.15
CA GLN A 324 -12.35 -4.52 -18.16
C GLN A 324 -12.93 -3.24 -17.55
N LYS A 325 -13.17 -3.22 -16.24
CA LYS A 325 -13.67 -2.06 -15.49
C LYS A 325 -12.59 -1.19 -14.87
N VAL A 326 -11.30 -1.48 -15.11
CA VAL A 326 -10.18 -0.78 -14.46
C VAL A 326 -10.17 0.73 -14.73
N ASN A 327 -10.49 1.16 -15.96
CA ASN A 327 -10.56 2.58 -16.30
C ASN A 327 -11.71 3.29 -15.58
N GLU A 328 -12.87 2.65 -15.45
CA GLU A 328 -14.00 3.15 -14.67
C GLU A 328 -13.62 3.26 -13.18
N ALA A 329 -12.94 2.25 -12.65
CA ALA A 329 -12.46 2.25 -11.27
C ALA A 329 -11.47 3.41 -11.00
N TYR A 330 -10.60 3.74 -11.94
CA TYR A 330 -9.69 4.88 -11.83
C TYR A 330 -10.45 6.21 -11.71
N GLU A 331 -11.50 6.40 -12.51
CA GLU A 331 -12.32 7.62 -12.43
C GLU A 331 -13.13 7.69 -11.12
N ARG A 332 -13.60 6.56 -10.60
CA ARG A 332 -14.29 6.47 -9.32
C ARG A 332 -13.31 6.70 -8.15
N LEU A 333 -12.08 6.20 -8.26
CA LEU A 333 -11.03 6.41 -7.26
C LEU A 333 -10.71 7.89 -7.07
N LEU A 334 -10.60 8.66 -8.17
CA LEU A 334 -10.39 10.11 -8.11
C LEU A 334 -11.53 10.87 -7.44
N LYS A 335 -12.76 10.35 -7.56
CA LYS A 335 -13.95 10.92 -6.92
C LYS A 335 -14.16 10.44 -5.49
N SER A 336 -13.25 9.60 -4.96
CA SER A 336 -13.41 8.90 -3.68
C SER A 336 -14.72 8.09 -3.60
N ASP A 337 -15.18 7.56 -4.74
CA ASP A 337 -16.40 6.77 -4.89
C ASP A 337 -16.09 5.27 -4.77
N VAL A 338 -15.53 4.88 -3.64
CA VAL A 338 -15.29 3.47 -3.26
C VAL A 338 -15.05 3.37 -1.75
N LYS A 339 -15.54 2.29 -1.14
CA LYS A 339 -15.31 1.98 0.28
C LYS A 339 -14.61 0.63 0.41
N TYR A 340 -13.28 0.56 0.47
CA TYR A 340 -12.33 1.69 0.40
C TYR A 340 -11.31 1.48 -0.69
N ARG A 341 -11.27 0.25 -1.27
CA ARG A 341 -10.32 -0.15 -2.30
C ARG A 341 -11.03 -0.93 -3.40
N PHE A 342 -10.41 -0.99 -4.55
CA PHE A 342 -10.78 -1.96 -5.59
C PHE A 342 -9.80 -3.12 -5.59
N ALA A 343 -10.32 -4.32 -5.88
CA ALA A 343 -9.52 -5.50 -6.20
C ALA A 343 -9.97 -6.04 -7.56
N ILE A 344 -9.03 -6.20 -8.48
CA ILE A 344 -9.28 -6.75 -9.81
C ILE A 344 -9.28 -8.28 -9.70
N ASP A 345 -10.35 -8.94 -10.14
CA ASP A 345 -10.37 -10.38 -10.37
C ASP A 345 -9.71 -10.70 -11.72
N LEU A 346 -8.51 -11.25 -11.69
CA LEU A 346 -7.70 -11.55 -12.88
C LEU A 346 -8.22 -12.77 -13.65
N ALA A 347 -9.19 -13.56 -13.11
CA ALA A 347 -9.87 -14.58 -13.88
C ALA A 347 -10.62 -13.97 -15.07
N SER A 348 -11.01 -12.69 -14.99
CA SER A 348 -11.65 -11.94 -16.08
C SER A 348 -10.77 -11.77 -17.33
N LEU A 349 -9.42 -11.90 -17.22
CA LEU A 349 -8.52 -11.94 -18.38
C LEU A 349 -8.71 -13.20 -19.25
N LYS A 350 -9.29 -14.28 -18.71
CA LYS A 350 -9.51 -15.53 -19.47
C LYS A 350 -10.62 -15.40 -20.50
N SER A 351 -11.49 -14.40 -20.35
CA SER A 351 -12.60 -14.13 -21.26
C SER A 351 -12.25 -13.22 -22.44
N GLU A 352 -10.98 -12.86 -22.60
CA GLU A 352 -10.46 -12.02 -23.71
C GLU A 352 -9.62 -12.80 -24.71
#